data_692caa5f4d815ab65a536766518afa02
#
_entry.id   692caa5f4d815ab65a536766518afa02
#
_cell.length_a   1.000
_cell.length_b   1.000
_cell.length_c   1.000
_cell.angle_alpha   90.00
_cell.angle_beta   90.00
_cell.angle_gamma   90.00
#
_symmetry.space_group_name_H-M   'P 1'
#
loop_
_entity.id
_entity.type
_entity.pdbx_description
1 polymer ?
#
loop_
_entity_poly.entity_id
_entity_poly.type
_entity_poly.pdbx_seq_one_letter_code
_entity_poly.pdbx_strand_id
1 'polypeptide(L)'
;MHAYELLRPVMRAFYARAMADSGGVPKPVDAASIAVEGPDPDAVLLIGNGPAHGWGVVTHELALTGHLGRAVTARTERPCAVTFIGDETMNVSSALAWVGDHDVAAYDVVVLVLGINDAVRLTRVPVWRERFAELMDALVAGMRPSARILVAGMQPVRSVTPYDSALGGIAQRHARRLDHEAREVVELTPRASYSSLGAPELEDDRPLGSSRVYRSWAREIADAAAPLLADVREAEGASRAPYSPTEPAYEWAGTARLVEQARHGGSEELQRLAGVAQERFDVDVAVVSLLDGDRLWYAMNTDRLPFSIPRDIAYCATVVEADDALVVPDAQRDPRFAGNPFIDITGMDFYAGYPLHSSDGEPIGTFCLLDRRTRAASSVPMEGLREIALQAETELRRYET
;
A
#
# COMPACT_ATOMS: atom_id res chain seq x y z
N MET A 1 19.65 26.70 -21.87
CA MET A 1 19.22 25.37 -22.34
C MET A 1 20.35 24.33 -22.31
N HIS A 2 21.59 24.64 -22.69
CA HIS A 2 22.70 23.67 -22.80
C HIS A 2 23.25 23.10 -21.48
N ALA A 3 23.21 23.83 -20.36
CA ALA A 3 23.82 23.38 -19.10
C ALA A 3 23.13 22.14 -18.47
N TYR A 4 21.81 22.00 -18.60
CA TYR A 4 21.09 20.85 -18.08
C TYR A 4 21.36 19.56 -18.87
N GLU A 5 21.62 19.65 -20.16
CA GLU A 5 21.94 18.48 -20.99
C GLU A 5 23.28 17.85 -20.60
N LEU A 6 24.26 18.69 -20.27
CA LEU A 6 25.57 18.24 -19.81
C LEU A 6 25.52 17.55 -18.44
N LEU A 7 24.54 17.90 -17.61
CA LEU A 7 24.37 17.33 -16.26
C LEU A 7 23.57 16.03 -16.26
N ARG A 8 22.85 15.69 -17.33
CA ARG A 8 22.00 14.50 -17.40
C ARG A 8 22.70 13.18 -17.08
N PRO A 9 23.89 12.89 -17.63
CA PRO A 9 24.59 11.65 -17.29
C PRO A 9 24.90 11.56 -15.79
N VAL A 10 25.32 12.68 -15.20
CA VAL A 10 25.63 12.78 -13.77
C VAL A 10 24.36 12.57 -12.94
N MET A 11 23.26 13.18 -13.33
CA MET A 11 21.97 13.03 -12.63
C MET A 11 21.39 11.62 -12.76
N ARG A 12 21.57 10.97 -13.90
CA ARG A 12 21.19 9.57 -14.07
C ARG A 12 21.99 8.64 -13.16
N ALA A 13 23.32 8.85 -13.07
CA ALA A 13 24.17 8.10 -12.15
C ALA A 13 23.80 8.37 -10.68
N PHE A 14 23.51 9.63 -10.35
CA PHE A 14 23.02 10.02 -9.02
C PHE A 14 21.69 9.31 -8.68
N TYR A 15 20.73 9.32 -9.58
CA TYR A 15 19.46 8.62 -9.42
C TYR A 15 19.65 7.11 -9.25
N ALA A 16 20.46 6.48 -10.12
CA ALA A 16 20.72 5.05 -10.04
C ALA A 16 21.38 4.66 -8.68
N ARG A 17 22.28 5.50 -8.18
CA ARG A 17 22.92 5.30 -6.88
C ARG A 17 21.90 5.48 -5.75
N ALA A 18 21.10 6.53 -5.77
CA ALA A 18 20.06 6.76 -4.76
C ALA A 18 19.06 5.61 -4.70
N MET A 19 18.68 5.03 -5.85
CA MET A 19 17.83 3.85 -5.91
C MET A 19 18.51 2.60 -5.34
N ALA A 20 19.79 2.38 -5.63
CA ALA A 20 20.55 1.27 -5.07
C ALA A 20 20.73 1.39 -3.54
N ASP A 21 21.02 2.61 -3.07
CA ASP A 21 21.19 2.91 -1.64
C ASP A 21 19.84 2.83 -0.87
N SER A 22 18.70 2.90 -1.55
CA SER A 22 17.37 2.79 -0.96
C SER A 22 16.88 1.35 -0.70
N GLY A 23 17.66 0.34 -1.07
CA GLY A 23 17.32 -1.07 -0.88
C GLY A 23 17.06 -1.51 0.56
N GLY A 24 17.46 -0.69 1.55
CA GLY A 24 17.17 -0.92 2.98
C GLY A 24 16.01 -0.06 3.52
N VAL A 25 15.38 0.77 2.70
CA VAL A 25 14.22 1.58 3.12
C VAL A 25 12.97 0.71 3.05
N PRO A 26 12.18 0.62 4.13
CA PRO A 26 10.92 -0.11 4.12
C PRO A 26 10.00 0.36 2.98
N LYS A 27 9.27 -0.58 2.38
CA LYS A 27 8.29 -0.32 1.33
C LYS A 27 7.06 -1.18 1.61
N PRO A 28 5.86 -0.71 1.24
CA PRO A 28 4.66 -1.54 1.32
C PRO A 28 4.81 -2.80 0.49
N VAL A 29 4.40 -3.92 1.07
CA VAL A 29 4.38 -5.24 0.43
C VAL A 29 2.97 -5.84 0.38
N ASP A 30 1.98 -5.10 0.89
CA ASP A 30 0.57 -5.43 0.96
C ASP A 30 -0.20 -5.01 -0.30
N ALA A 31 -1.47 -5.38 -0.38
CA ALA A 31 -2.35 -4.97 -1.47
C ALA A 31 -2.43 -3.44 -1.60
N ALA A 32 -2.31 -2.96 -2.83
CA ALA A 32 -2.30 -1.54 -3.16
C ALA A 32 -3.72 -0.91 -3.15
N SER A 33 -4.71 -1.56 -2.56
CA SER A 33 -6.10 -1.10 -2.47
C SER A 33 -6.54 -1.08 -1.02
N ILE A 34 -7.03 0.07 -0.56
CA ILE A 34 -7.52 0.28 0.80
C ILE A 34 -8.96 0.78 0.72
N ALA A 35 -9.87 0.12 1.43
CA ALA A 35 -11.26 0.55 1.52
C ALA A 35 -11.63 0.86 2.97
N VAL A 36 -12.23 2.02 3.21
CA VAL A 36 -12.97 2.28 4.44
C VAL A 36 -14.36 1.66 4.25
N GLU A 37 -14.73 0.72 5.12
CA GLU A 37 -15.95 -0.09 5.00
C GLU A 37 -17.23 0.77 4.95
N GLY A 38 -18.14 0.37 4.09
CA GLY A 38 -19.48 0.93 3.99
C GLY A 38 -20.06 0.81 2.59
N PRO A 39 -21.39 0.99 2.44
CA PRO A 39 -22.07 0.88 1.15
C PRO A 39 -21.71 2.06 0.25
N ASP A 40 -21.56 1.79 -1.05
CA ASP A 40 -21.36 2.78 -2.10
C ASP A 40 -20.21 3.76 -1.82
N PRO A 41 -18.95 3.28 -1.71
CA PRO A 41 -17.80 4.11 -1.39
C PRO A 41 -17.48 5.09 -2.52
N ASP A 42 -16.87 6.24 -2.17
CA ASP A 42 -16.19 7.08 -3.14
C ASP A 42 -14.95 6.35 -3.66
N ALA A 43 -14.81 6.21 -4.98
CA ALA A 43 -13.75 5.45 -5.62
C ALA A 43 -12.62 6.38 -6.08
N VAL A 44 -11.45 6.26 -5.48
CA VAL A 44 -10.28 7.07 -5.79
C VAL A 44 -9.16 6.21 -6.37
N LEU A 45 -8.64 6.59 -7.53
CA LEU A 45 -7.42 6.00 -8.10
C LEU A 45 -6.23 6.92 -7.82
N LEU A 46 -5.25 6.45 -7.09
CA LEU A 46 -3.99 7.15 -6.81
C LEU A 46 -2.91 6.62 -7.75
N ILE A 47 -2.43 7.43 -8.69
CA ILE A 47 -1.36 7.05 -9.62
C ILE A 47 -0.10 7.84 -9.28
N GLY A 48 1.02 7.15 -9.06
CA GLY A 48 2.24 7.88 -8.81
C GLY A 48 3.45 7.11 -8.32
N ASN A 49 4.37 7.88 -7.78
CA ASN A 49 5.62 7.40 -7.20
C ASN A 49 5.93 8.14 -5.88
N GLY A 50 7.07 7.85 -5.29
CA GLY A 50 7.52 8.53 -4.07
C GLY A 50 6.52 8.38 -2.93
N PRO A 51 5.83 9.46 -2.51
CA PRO A 51 4.84 9.40 -1.43
C PRO A 51 3.69 8.44 -1.69
N ALA A 52 3.25 8.35 -2.94
CA ALA A 52 2.18 7.44 -3.33
C ALA A 52 2.62 5.98 -3.16
N HIS A 53 3.90 5.67 -3.43
CA HIS A 53 4.46 4.32 -3.26
C HIS A 53 4.69 3.94 -1.79
N GLY A 54 4.69 4.90 -0.84
CA GLY A 54 4.82 4.61 0.58
C GLY A 54 6.25 4.29 1.06
N TRP A 55 7.27 4.96 0.53
CA TRP A 55 8.64 4.82 1.01
C TRP A 55 8.77 5.13 2.50
N GLY A 56 9.46 4.25 3.25
CA GLY A 56 9.71 4.40 4.68
C GLY A 56 8.60 3.84 5.57
N VAL A 57 7.56 3.25 4.99
CA VAL A 57 6.53 2.51 5.72
C VAL A 57 6.34 1.13 5.10
N VAL A 58 5.92 0.17 5.90
CA VAL A 58 5.84 -1.24 5.51
C VAL A 58 4.50 -1.64 4.89
N THR A 59 3.51 -0.71 4.89
CA THR A 59 2.15 -1.01 4.45
C THR A 59 1.51 0.18 3.76
N HIS A 60 0.60 -0.06 2.81
CA HIS A 60 -0.20 0.98 2.16
C HIS A 60 -1.15 1.68 3.13
N GLU A 61 -1.58 1.02 4.21
CA GLU A 61 -2.39 1.62 5.26
C GLU A 61 -1.65 2.77 5.99
N LEU A 62 -0.33 2.63 6.19
CA LEU A 62 0.54 3.66 6.77
C LEU A 62 1.09 4.64 5.73
N ALA A 63 0.95 4.33 4.44
CA ALA A 63 1.33 5.16 3.31
C ALA A 63 0.27 6.23 3.00
N LEU A 64 0.50 6.97 1.93
CA LEU A 64 -0.44 7.97 1.44
C LEU A 64 -1.81 7.36 1.11
N THR A 65 -1.85 6.14 0.59
CA THR A 65 -3.07 5.41 0.21
C THR A 65 -4.05 5.28 1.37
N GLY A 66 -3.65 4.67 2.49
CA GLY A 66 -4.52 4.46 3.65
C GLY A 66 -4.87 5.76 4.36
N HIS A 67 -3.93 6.70 4.47
CA HIS A 67 -4.23 8.02 5.04
C HIS A 67 -5.20 8.82 4.17
N LEU A 68 -5.14 8.69 2.83
CA LEU A 68 -6.05 9.38 1.92
C LEU A 68 -7.48 8.85 2.07
N GLY A 69 -7.68 7.52 2.10
CA GLY A 69 -9.00 6.94 2.32
C GLY A 69 -9.65 7.44 3.60
N ARG A 70 -8.94 7.40 4.72
CA ARG A 70 -9.44 7.93 6.00
C ARG A 70 -9.69 9.45 5.96
N ALA A 71 -8.80 10.20 5.33
CA ALA A 71 -8.95 11.65 5.25
C ALA A 71 -10.12 12.06 4.37
N VAL A 72 -10.36 11.39 3.25
CA VAL A 72 -11.54 11.61 2.39
C VAL A 72 -12.81 11.25 3.14
N THR A 73 -12.86 10.05 3.76
CA THR A 73 -14.03 9.63 4.56
C THR A 73 -14.38 10.65 5.66
N ALA A 74 -13.38 11.17 6.37
CA ALA A 74 -13.60 12.17 7.42
C ALA A 74 -14.16 13.51 6.89
N ARG A 75 -13.96 13.84 5.60
CA ARG A 75 -14.44 15.08 4.98
C ARG A 75 -15.79 14.93 4.28
N THR A 76 -15.98 13.76 3.68
CA THR A 76 -17.20 13.50 2.90
C THR A 76 -18.29 12.81 3.72
N GLU A 77 -17.94 12.29 4.92
CA GLU A 77 -18.79 11.45 5.77
C GLU A 77 -19.30 10.20 5.01
N ARG A 78 -18.55 9.76 3.98
CA ARG A 78 -18.86 8.59 3.16
C ARG A 78 -17.67 7.63 3.16
N PRO A 79 -17.91 6.33 3.00
CA PRO A 79 -16.84 5.37 2.75
C PRO A 79 -16.00 5.79 1.55
N CYS A 80 -14.71 5.47 1.58
CA CYS A 80 -13.80 5.75 0.47
C CYS A 80 -12.92 4.53 0.21
N ALA A 81 -12.86 4.12 -1.06
CA ALA A 81 -11.92 3.12 -1.55
C ALA A 81 -10.82 3.80 -2.36
N VAL A 82 -9.58 3.58 -1.98
CA VAL A 82 -8.40 4.13 -2.67
C VAL A 82 -7.62 2.97 -3.25
N THR A 83 -7.50 2.93 -4.57
CA THR A 83 -6.61 2.00 -5.27
C THR A 83 -5.33 2.74 -5.66
N PHE A 84 -4.18 2.19 -5.33
CA PHE A 84 -2.89 2.75 -5.71
C PHE A 84 -2.31 2.00 -6.90
N ILE A 85 -1.80 2.75 -7.86
CA ILE A 85 -1.04 2.26 -9.02
C ILE A 85 0.26 3.03 -9.12
N GLY A 86 1.35 2.28 -9.10
CA GLY A 86 2.65 2.89 -9.25
C GLY A 86 3.78 2.01 -8.76
N ASP A 87 4.97 2.52 -8.94
CA ASP A 87 6.21 1.94 -8.43
C ASP A 87 7.22 3.05 -8.16
N GLU A 88 8.35 2.67 -7.53
CA GLU A 88 9.41 3.62 -7.20
C GLU A 88 10.05 4.29 -8.40
N THR A 89 9.93 3.71 -9.59
CA THR A 89 10.55 4.20 -10.83
C THR A 89 9.58 4.92 -11.76
N MET A 90 8.28 4.89 -11.44
CA MET A 90 7.23 5.47 -12.26
C MET A 90 7.53 6.93 -12.61
N ASN A 91 7.29 7.27 -13.85
CA ASN A 91 7.42 8.61 -14.43
C ASN A 91 6.21 8.88 -15.34
N VAL A 92 6.13 10.08 -15.89
CA VAL A 92 4.97 10.46 -16.72
C VAL A 92 4.74 9.51 -17.91
N SER A 93 5.80 8.98 -18.53
CA SER A 93 5.65 8.09 -19.70
C SER A 93 5.16 6.69 -19.31
N SER A 94 5.62 6.14 -18.19
CA SER A 94 5.12 4.85 -17.71
C SER A 94 3.71 4.95 -17.14
N ALA A 95 3.34 6.07 -16.53
CA ALA A 95 1.96 6.34 -16.11
C ALA A 95 1.01 6.42 -17.32
N LEU A 96 1.43 7.10 -18.39
CA LEU A 96 0.67 7.15 -19.65
C LEU A 96 0.47 5.76 -20.24
N ALA A 97 1.53 4.94 -20.32
CA ALA A 97 1.44 3.58 -20.84
C ALA A 97 0.46 2.75 -20.01
N TRP A 98 0.54 2.84 -18.66
CA TRP A 98 -0.38 2.12 -17.78
C TRP A 98 -1.84 2.52 -18.00
N VAL A 99 -2.14 3.83 -18.08
CA VAL A 99 -3.51 4.32 -18.33
C VAL A 99 -4.04 3.85 -19.68
N GLY A 100 -3.18 3.75 -20.71
CA GLY A 100 -3.56 3.22 -22.02
C GLY A 100 -3.99 1.76 -22.03
N ASP A 101 -3.47 0.96 -21.09
CA ASP A 101 -3.69 -0.48 -21.02
C ASP A 101 -4.77 -0.89 -20.00
N HIS A 102 -5.31 0.07 -19.20
CA HIS A 102 -6.22 -0.24 -18.08
C HIS A 102 -7.49 0.58 -18.12
N ASP A 103 -8.57 0.00 -17.59
CA ASP A 103 -9.86 0.69 -17.45
C ASP A 103 -9.85 1.59 -16.21
N VAL A 104 -10.00 2.89 -16.43
CA VAL A 104 -10.08 3.91 -15.37
C VAL A 104 -11.52 4.44 -15.17
N ALA A 105 -12.51 3.88 -15.87
CA ALA A 105 -13.90 4.33 -15.80
C ALA A 105 -14.58 4.05 -14.44
N ALA A 106 -14.05 3.09 -13.67
CA ALA A 106 -14.61 2.72 -12.38
C ALA A 106 -14.43 3.79 -11.28
N TYR A 107 -13.51 4.74 -11.48
CA TYR A 107 -13.11 5.69 -10.43
C TYR A 107 -13.84 7.04 -10.55
N ASP A 108 -14.16 7.63 -9.40
CA ASP A 108 -14.76 8.95 -9.26
C ASP A 108 -13.73 10.06 -9.43
N VAL A 109 -12.59 9.87 -8.78
CA VAL A 109 -11.45 10.81 -8.84
C VAL A 109 -10.17 10.06 -9.10
N VAL A 110 -9.39 10.51 -10.09
CA VAL A 110 -8.01 10.08 -10.29
C VAL A 110 -7.07 11.13 -9.71
N VAL A 111 -6.24 10.73 -8.75
CA VAL A 111 -5.22 11.56 -8.12
C VAL A 111 -3.85 11.23 -8.70
N LEU A 112 -3.17 12.20 -9.29
CA LEU A 112 -1.83 12.05 -9.84
C LEU A 112 -0.78 12.63 -8.87
N VAL A 113 0.19 11.80 -8.47
CA VAL A 113 1.36 12.19 -7.67
C VAL A 113 2.62 11.80 -8.44
N LEU A 114 2.97 12.59 -9.45
CA LEU A 114 4.02 12.29 -10.42
C LEU A 114 5.05 13.42 -10.56
N GLY A 115 6.22 13.08 -11.12
CA GLY A 115 7.20 14.04 -11.62
C GLY A 115 8.52 14.08 -10.86
N ILE A 116 8.63 13.54 -9.64
CA ILE A 116 9.90 13.55 -8.91
C ILE A 116 11.00 12.76 -9.65
N ASN A 117 10.67 11.60 -10.21
CA ASN A 117 11.59 10.80 -10.99
C ASN A 117 12.01 11.49 -12.30
N ASP A 118 11.06 12.19 -12.93
CA ASP A 118 11.35 13.03 -14.09
C ASP A 118 12.27 14.20 -13.74
N ALA A 119 12.03 14.83 -12.59
CA ALA A 119 12.84 15.95 -12.11
C ALA A 119 14.28 15.52 -11.78
N VAL A 120 14.48 14.41 -11.11
CA VAL A 120 15.81 13.89 -10.76
C VAL A 120 16.56 13.43 -11.99
N ARG A 121 15.88 12.85 -12.99
CA ARG A 121 16.47 12.44 -14.28
C ARG A 121 16.68 13.60 -15.24
N LEU A 122 16.25 14.81 -14.91
CA LEU A 122 16.24 16.00 -15.78
C LEU A 122 15.54 15.72 -17.11
N THR A 123 14.35 15.14 -17.08
CA THR A 123 13.52 14.96 -18.30
C THR A 123 13.31 16.33 -18.96
N ARG A 124 13.47 16.41 -20.30
CA ARG A 124 13.32 17.70 -21.02
C ARG A 124 11.92 18.26 -20.80
N VAL A 125 11.83 19.52 -20.41
CA VAL A 125 10.56 20.18 -20.11
C VAL A 125 9.54 20.03 -21.25
N PRO A 126 9.86 20.30 -22.52
CA PRO A 126 8.88 20.14 -23.60
C PRO A 126 8.42 18.68 -23.79
N VAL A 127 9.33 17.70 -23.66
CA VAL A 127 8.98 16.28 -23.76
C VAL A 127 8.10 15.85 -22.59
N TRP A 128 8.42 16.31 -21.39
CA TRP A 128 7.61 16.04 -20.21
C TRP A 128 6.21 16.63 -20.35
N ARG A 129 6.11 17.90 -20.77
CA ARG A 129 4.83 18.58 -21.00
C ARG A 129 3.96 17.83 -22.01
N GLU A 130 4.55 17.42 -23.14
CA GLU A 130 3.86 16.64 -24.18
C GLU A 130 3.30 15.33 -23.59
N ARG A 131 4.14 14.54 -22.91
CA ARG A 131 3.72 13.27 -22.29
C ARG A 131 2.70 13.47 -21.18
N PHE A 132 2.82 14.54 -20.41
CA PHE A 132 1.85 14.84 -19.37
C PHE A 132 0.49 15.26 -19.97
N ALA A 133 0.49 16.04 -21.04
CA ALA A 133 -0.73 16.38 -21.77
C ALA A 133 -1.39 15.12 -22.37
N GLU A 134 -0.62 14.24 -23.00
CA GLU A 134 -1.11 12.94 -23.51
C GLU A 134 -1.71 12.08 -22.38
N LEU A 135 -1.10 12.05 -21.18
CA LEU A 135 -1.64 11.36 -20.01
C LEU A 135 -3.00 11.96 -19.58
N MET A 136 -3.08 13.28 -19.53
CA MET A 136 -4.33 13.96 -19.17
C MET A 136 -5.44 13.70 -20.19
N ASP A 137 -5.12 13.71 -21.48
CA ASP A 137 -6.06 13.39 -22.57
C ASP A 137 -6.53 11.93 -22.49
N ALA A 138 -5.62 10.99 -22.22
CA ALA A 138 -5.95 9.57 -22.03
C ALA A 138 -6.89 9.36 -20.84
N LEU A 139 -6.64 10.02 -19.71
CA LEU A 139 -7.52 9.98 -18.55
C LEU A 139 -8.90 10.56 -18.86
N VAL A 140 -8.96 11.74 -19.51
CA VAL A 140 -10.23 12.37 -19.92
C VAL A 140 -11.05 11.45 -20.83
N ALA A 141 -10.38 10.73 -21.73
CA ALA A 141 -11.01 9.80 -22.67
C ALA A 141 -11.48 8.50 -21.99
N GLY A 142 -10.69 7.96 -21.05
CA GLY A 142 -10.97 6.68 -20.38
C GLY A 142 -11.92 6.79 -19.20
N MET A 143 -12.04 7.96 -18.58
CA MET A 143 -12.89 8.16 -17.40
C MET A 143 -14.33 8.48 -17.76
N ARG A 144 -15.27 8.19 -16.85
CA ARG A 144 -16.66 8.61 -16.95
C ARG A 144 -16.77 10.15 -17.09
N PRO A 145 -17.82 10.67 -17.78
CA PRO A 145 -17.96 12.13 -17.94
C PRO A 145 -18.10 12.93 -16.63
N SER A 146 -18.65 12.31 -15.58
CA SER A 146 -18.77 12.87 -14.23
C SER A 146 -17.45 12.90 -13.47
N ALA A 147 -16.56 11.95 -13.71
CA ALA A 147 -15.32 11.77 -12.96
C ALA A 147 -14.35 12.96 -13.11
N ARG A 148 -13.48 13.13 -12.12
CA ARG A 148 -12.56 14.27 -11.99
C ARG A 148 -11.11 13.82 -11.90
N ILE A 149 -10.19 14.69 -12.29
CA ILE A 149 -8.75 14.49 -12.17
C ILE A 149 -8.22 15.53 -11.17
N LEU A 150 -7.44 15.07 -10.20
CA LEU A 150 -6.72 15.90 -9.26
C LEU A 150 -5.21 15.69 -9.43
N VAL A 151 -4.50 16.71 -9.85
CA VAL A 151 -3.04 16.68 -9.91
C VAL A 151 -2.49 17.26 -8.63
N ALA A 152 -1.82 16.44 -7.83
CA ALA A 152 -1.09 16.87 -6.66
C ALA A 152 0.30 17.35 -7.09
N GLY A 153 0.68 18.53 -6.66
CA GLY A 153 1.97 19.14 -6.95
C GLY A 153 3.14 18.33 -6.44
N MET A 154 4.30 18.54 -7.02
CA MET A 154 5.50 17.80 -6.63
C MET A 154 5.96 18.23 -5.23
N GLN A 155 6.10 17.25 -4.34
CA GLN A 155 6.72 17.50 -3.04
C GLN A 155 8.18 17.99 -3.23
N PRO A 156 8.74 18.70 -2.23
CA PRO A 156 10.11 19.14 -2.30
C PRO A 156 11.09 17.96 -2.50
N VAL A 157 11.86 17.94 -3.58
CA VAL A 157 12.79 16.84 -3.93
C VAL A 157 13.79 16.58 -2.81
N ARG A 158 14.33 17.66 -2.21
CA ARG A 158 15.31 17.55 -1.11
C ARG A 158 14.72 17.05 0.19
N SER A 159 13.41 16.96 0.27
CA SER A 159 12.75 16.35 1.41
C SER A 159 12.88 14.83 1.43
N VAL A 160 13.26 14.20 0.33
CA VAL A 160 13.56 12.77 0.25
C VAL A 160 15.03 12.53 0.57
N THR A 161 15.33 11.82 1.65
CA THR A 161 16.70 11.67 2.21
C THR A 161 17.78 11.36 1.16
N PRO A 162 17.64 10.42 0.22
CA PRO A 162 18.64 10.17 -0.82
C PRO A 162 18.91 11.37 -1.74
N TYR A 163 18.00 12.34 -1.78
CA TYR A 163 18.08 13.52 -2.64
C TYR A 163 18.47 14.80 -1.89
N ASP A 164 18.70 14.75 -0.57
CA ASP A 164 19.15 15.93 0.17
C ASP A 164 20.64 16.19 -0.05
N SER A 165 20.93 16.81 -1.18
CA SER A 165 22.28 17.11 -1.67
C SER A 165 22.28 18.29 -2.62
N ALA A 166 23.48 18.73 -3.04
CA ALA A 166 23.63 19.76 -4.07
C ALA A 166 23.00 19.32 -5.40
N LEU A 167 23.10 18.04 -5.78
CA LEU A 167 22.47 17.48 -6.98
C LEU A 167 20.93 17.46 -6.82
N GLY A 168 20.44 17.12 -5.64
CA GLY A 168 19.01 17.25 -5.31
C GLY A 168 18.52 18.68 -5.41
N GLY A 169 19.37 19.68 -5.10
CA GLY A 169 19.06 21.09 -5.34
C GLY A 169 18.89 21.45 -6.83
N ILE A 170 19.58 20.75 -7.74
CA ILE A 170 19.37 20.87 -9.19
C ILE A 170 18.02 20.26 -9.58
N ALA A 171 17.76 19.06 -9.10
CA ALA A 171 16.48 18.38 -9.31
C ALA A 171 15.30 19.19 -8.77
N GLN A 172 15.43 19.81 -7.59
CA GLN A 172 14.42 20.68 -7.00
C GLN A 172 14.08 21.88 -7.88
N ARG A 173 15.08 22.52 -8.50
CA ARG A 173 14.83 23.63 -9.45
C ARG A 173 14.17 23.15 -10.72
N HIS A 174 14.50 21.93 -11.13
CA HIS A 174 13.87 21.32 -12.30
C HIS A 174 12.42 20.91 -12.01
N ALA A 175 12.16 20.31 -10.84
CA ALA A 175 10.81 19.97 -10.37
C ALA A 175 9.86 21.18 -10.42
N ARG A 176 10.31 22.36 -9.95
CA ARG A 176 9.49 23.58 -10.02
C ARG A 176 9.12 23.98 -11.46
N ARG A 177 9.96 23.68 -12.46
CA ARG A 177 9.64 23.95 -13.86
C ARG A 177 8.60 22.95 -14.38
N LEU A 178 8.78 21.68 -14.07
CA LEU A 178 7.79 20.63 -14.45
C LEU A 178 6.44 20.91 -13.77
N ASP A 179 6.47 21.34 -12.50
CA ASP A 179 5.27 21.70 -11.75
C ASP A 179 4.53 22.90 -12.34
N HIS A 180 5.27 23.89 -12.84
CA HIS A 180 4.68 25.00 -13.60
C HIS A 180 3.99 24.53 -14.88
N GLU A 181 4.63 23.68 -15.65
CA GLU A 181 4.05 23.10 -16.87
C GLU A 181 2.83 22.22 -16.54
N ALA A 182 2.88 21.48 -15.41
CA ALA A 182 1.72 20.70 -14.95
C ALA A 182 0.49 21.59 -14.74
N ARG A 183 0.66 22.72 -14.06
CA ARG A 183 -0.44 23.67 -13.83
C ARG A 183 -1.03 24.19 -15.14
N GLU A 184 -0.18 24.60 -16.07
CA GLU A 184 -0.65 25.08 -17.38
C GLU A 184 -1.42 24.00 -18.16
N VAL A 185 -0.97 22.73 -18.11
CA VAL A 185 -1.69 21.62 -18.76
C VAL A 185 -3.03 21.38 -18.06
N VAL A 186 -3.04 21.38 -16.73
CA VAL A 186 -4.28 21.18 -15.95
C VAL A 186 -5.31 22.28 -16.23
N GLU A 187 -4.90 23.54 -16.35
CA GLU A 187 -5.79 24.66 -16.69
C GLU A 187 -6.48 24.48 -18.06
N LEU A 188 -5.82 23.76 -18.97
CA LEU A 188 -6.34 23.46 -20.30
C LEU A 188 -7.13 22.15 -20.39
N THR A 189 -7.05 21.33 -19.34
CA THR A 189 -7.67 19.98 -19.31
C THR A 189 -9.06 20.04 -18.68
N PRO A 190 -10.10 19.60 -19.39
CA PRO A 190 -11.45 19.53 -18.81
C PRO A 190 -11.50 18.64 -17.56
N ARG A 191 -12.26 19.02 -16.56
CA ARG A 191 -12.51 18.23 -15.35
C ARG A 191 -11.26 17.93 -14.52
N ALA A 192 -10.17 18.70 -14.74
CA ALA A 192 -8.93 18.58 -13.99
C ALA A 192 -8.77 19.77 -13.02
N SER A 193 -8.17 19.49 -11.88
CA SER A 193 -7.82 20.46 -10.84
C SER A 193 -6.39 20.23 -10.36
N TYR A 194 -5.73 21.28 -9.89
CA TYR A 194 -4.39 21.22 -9.33
C TYR A 194 -4.40 21.60 -7.85
N SER A 195 -3.69 20.84 -7.02
CA SER A 195 -3.45 21.15 -5.61
C SER A 195 -1.96 21.11 -5.32
N SER A 196 -1.40 22.18 -4.75
CA SER A 196 0.00 22.17 -4.33
C SER A 196 0.17 21.30 -3.08
N LEU A 197 1.21 20.47 -3.05
CA LEU A 197 1.64 19.81 -1.82
C LEU A 197 2.65 20.69 -1.08
N GLY A 198 2.32 21.03 0.15
CA GLY A 198 3.21 21.77 1.05
C GLY A 198 4.43 20.94 1.47
N ALA A 199 5.47 21.64 1.95
CA ALA A 199 6.50 20.96 2.72
C ALA A 199 5.87 20.53 4.05
N PRO A 200 5.94 19.24 4.43
CA PRO A 200 5.37 18.82 5.71
C PRO A 200 6.08 19.54 6.87
N GLU A 201 5.32 19.97 7.86
CA GLU A 201 5.88 20.47 9.11
C GLU A 201 6.56 19.31 9.84
N LEU A 202 7.89 19.28 9.79
CA LEU A 202 8.68 18.28 10.49
C LEU A 202 9.04 18.85 11.86
N GLU A 203 8.41 18.35 12.91
CA GLU A 203 8.74 18.75 14.30
C GLU A 203 10.02 18.11 14.83
N ASP A 204 10.65 17.17 14.12
CA ASP A 204 11.86 16.46 14.50
C ASP A 204 12.70 16.06 13.27
N ASP A 205 14.03 15.83 13.48
CA ASP A 205 15.02 15.32 12.51
C ASP A 205 14.70 13.94 11.88
N ARG A 206 13.43 13.57 11.77
CA ARG A 206 13.01 12.28 11.20
C ARG A 206 12.97 12.34 9.69
N PRO A 207 13.52 11.32 9.01
CA PRO A 207 13.53 11.28 7.57
C PRO A 207 12.09 11.24 7.00
N LEU A 208 11.90 11.89 5.84
CA LEU A 208 10.71 11.75 5.03
C LEU A 208 10.49 10.29 4.65
N GLY A 209 9.22 9.90 4.61
CA GLY A 209 8.81 8.52 4.51
C GLY A 209 8.26 8.00 5.84
N SER A 210 7.72 8.88 6.67
CA SER A 210 7.00 8.48 7.87
C SER A 210 5.49 8.59 7.65
N SER A 211 4.74 7.74 8.32
CA SER A 211 3.27 7.76 8.31
C SER A 211 2.68 9.14 8.66
N ARG A 212 3.38 9.93 9.49
CA ARG A 212 2.97 11.31 9.84
C ARG A 212 3.02 12.25 8.62
N VAL A 213 4.06 12.15 7.80
CA VAL A 213 4.20 12.95 6.57
C VAL A 213 3.11 12.59 5.58
N TYR A 214 2.87 11.29 5.39
CA TYR A 214 1.79 10.82 4.51
C TYR A 214 0.42 11.27 4.99
N ARG A 215 0.19 11.32 6.29
CA ARG A 215 -1.03 11.86 6.89
C ARG A 215 -1.21 13.36 6.57
N SER A 216 -0.15 14.15 6.60
CA SER A 216 -0.20 15.57 6.25
C SER A 216 -0.62 15.77 4.80
N TRP A 217 0.09 15.12 3.87
CA TRP A 217 -0.25 15.21 2.44
C TRP A 217 -1.61 14.62 2.10
N ALA A 218 -2.01 13.54 2.75
CA ALA A 218 -3.34 12.97 2.60
C ALA A 218 -4.45 13.95 2.96
N ARG A 219 -4.25 14.75 4.01
CA ARG A 219 -5.20 15.81 4.39
C ARG A 219 -5.30 16.92 3.32
N GLU A 220 -4.15 17.39 2.80
CA GLU A 220 -4.13 18.40 1.74
C GLU A 220 -4.80 17.88 0.46
N ILE A 221 -4.52 16.64 0.06
CA ILE A 221 -5.15 16.00 -1.11
C ILE A 221 -6.65 15.78 -0.85
N ALA A 222 -7.05 15.35 0.34
CA ALA A 222 -8.45 15.11 0.67
C ALA A 222 -9.25 16.43 0.72
N ASP A 223 -8.65 17.53 1.18
CA ASP A 223 -9.28 18.86 1.15
C ASP A 223 -9.59 19.30 -0.29
N ALA A 224 -8.73 18.95 -1.25
CA ALA A 224 -8.93 19.23 -2.65
C ALA A 224 -9.85 18.21 -3.35
N ALA A 225 -9.83 16.94 -2.94
CA ALA A 225 -10.62 15.86 -3.54
C ALA A 225 -12.09 15.86 -3.10
N ALA A 226 -12.37 16.22 -1.85
CA ALA A 226 -13.72 16.16 -1.29
C ALA A 226 -14.77 16.97 -2.09
N PRO A 227 -14.51 18.22 -2.52
CA PRO A 227 -15.45 18.94 -3.37
C PRO A 227 -15.62 18.29 -4.75
N LEU A 228 -14.55 17.71 -5.33
CA LEU A 228 -14.64 17.01 -6.61
C LEU A 228 -15.51 15.76 -6.51
N LEU A 229 -15.39 15.00 -5.42
CA LEU A 229 -16.23 13.85 -5.12
C LEU A 229 -17.69 14.23 -4.90
N ALA A 230 -17.94 15.39 -4.30
CA ALA A 230 -19.30 15.93 -4.17
C ALA A 230 -19.91 16.28 -5.53
N ASP A 231 -19.14 16.94 -6.41
CA ASP A 231 -19.56 17.25 -7.79
C ASP A 231 -19.89 15.98 -8.59
N VAL A 232 -19.08 14.93 -8.46
CA VAL A 232 -19.34 13.64 -9.13
C VAL A 232 -20.66 13.04 -8.66
N ARG A 233 -20.91 13.05 -7.38
CA ARG A 233 -22.16 12.52 -6.80
C ARG A 233 -23.37 13.33 -7.20
N GLU A 234 -23.26 14.64 -7.25
CA GLU A 234 -24.33 15.52 -7.72
C GLU A 234 -24.65 15.26 -9.20
N ALA A 235 -23.61 15.09 -10.03
CA ALA A 235 -23.77 14.81 -11.46
C ALA A 235 -24.41 13.44 -11.76
N GLU A 236 -24.12 12.43 -10.96
CA GLU A 236 -24.61 11.05 -11.18
C GLU A 236 -25.94 10.78 -10.49
N GLY A 237 -26.21 11.40 -9.36
CA GLY A 237 -27.44 11.23 -8.60
C GLY A 237 -27.78 9.75 -8.34
N ALA A 238 -29.06 9.37 -8.58
CA ALA A 238 -29.53 8.00 -8.41
C ALA A 238 -29.05 7.02 -9.53
N SER A 239 -28.39 7.51 -10.57
CA SER A 239 -27.88 6.71 -11.69
C SER A 239 -26.46 6.19 -11.45
N ARG A 240 -25.87 6.44 -10.30
CA ARG A 240 -24.53 5.97 -9.95
C ARG A 240 -24.54 4.45 -9.91
N ALA A 241 -23.71 3.82 -10.75
CA ALA A 241 -23.43 2.40 -10.65
C ALA A 241 -22.70 2.11 -9.33
N PRO A 242 -23.04 1.04 -8.60
CA PRO A 242 -22.29 0.66 -7.41
C PRO A 242 -20.82 0.44 -7.81
N TYR A 243 -19.93 0.99 -7.00
CA TYR A 243 -18.50 0.74 -7.15
C TYR A 243 -18.25 -0.75 -6.94
N SER A 244 -17.81 -1.40 -7.99
CA SER A 244 -17.24 -2.74 -7.90
C SER A 244 -15.75 -2.56 -8.09
N PRO A 245 -14.92 -2.76 -7.06
CA PRO A 245 -13.49 -2.70 -7.25
C PRO A 245 -13.13 -3.67 -8.37
N THR A 246 -12.43 -3.19 -9.41
CA THR A 246 -11.68 -4.06 -10.29
C THR A 246 -10.46 -4.46 -9.47
N GLU A 247 -10.67 -5.30 -8.50
CA GLU A 247 -9.56 -5.95 -7.83
C GLU A 247 -8.79 -6.76 -8.87
N PRO A 248 -7.47 -6.83 -8.80
CA PRO A 248 -6.84 -8.10 -9.06
C PRO A 248 -7.48 -9.03 -8.02
N ALA A 249 -8.45 -9.81 -8.48
CA ALA A 249 -9.23 -10.69 -7.64
C ALA A 249 -8.29 -11.74 -7.05
N TYR A 250 -7.85 -11.50 -5.84
CA TYR A 250 -7.62 -12.57 -4.89
C TYR A 250 -8.90 -12.76 -4.08
N GLU A 251 -10.03 -12.93 -4.77
CA GLU A 251 -11.22 -13.52 -4.18
C GLU A 251 -11.01 -15.02 -4.06
N TRP A 252 -10.54 -15.43 -2.93
CA TRP A 252 -10.56 -16.81 -2.48
C TRP A 252 -11.99 -17.16 -2.06
N ALA A 253 -12.83 -17.56 -2.99
CA ALA A 253 -14.21 -17.96 -2.69
C ALA A 253 -14.28 -19.10 -1.64
N GLY A 254 -13.18 -19.84 -1.43
CA GLY A 254 -13.02 -20.83 -0.37
C GLY A 254 -12.74 -20.21 1.00
N THR A 255 -11.96 -19.14 1.08
CA THR A 255 -11.52 -18.55 2.34
C THR A 255 -12.65 -17.85 3.09
N ALA A 256 -13.62 -17.25 2.40
CA ALA A 256 -14.76 -16.58 3.03
C ALA A 256 -15.55 -17.53 3.95
N ARG A 257 -15.74 -18.79 3.57
CA ARG A 257 -16.39 -19.79 4.42
C ARG A 257 -15.54 -20.18 5.64
N LEU A 258 -14.23 -20.31 5.43
CA LEU A 258 -13.29 -20.62 6.51
C LEU A 258 -13.22 -19.47 7.52
N VAL A 259 -13.24 -18.23 7.06
CA VAL A 259 -13.30 -17.03 7.90
C VAL A 259 -14.61 -16.98 8.68
N GLU A 260 -15.73 -17.29 8.05
CA GLU A 260 -17.03 -17.33 8.71
C GLU A 260 -17.06 -18.41 9.81
N GLN A 261 -16.46 -19.58 9.56
CA GLN A 261 -16.26 -20.61 10.57
C GLN A 261 -15.37 -20.10 11.72
N ALA A 262 -14.30 -19.39 11.40
CA ALA A 262 -13.43 -18.77 12.40
C ALA A 262 -14.18 -17.77 13.29
N ARG A 263 -15.10 -16.98 12.71
CA ARG A 263 -15.99 -16.05 13.44
C ARG A 263 -16.88 -16.74 14.45
N HIS A 264 -17.23 -18.00 14.22
CA HIS A 264 -18.09 -18.81 15.10
C HIS A 264 -17.33 -19.68 16.11
N GLY A 265 -16.05 -19.41 16.34
CA GLY A 265 -15.25 -20.05 17.40
C GLY A 265 -14.22 -21.08 16.89
N GLY A 266 -14.12 -21.25 15.58
CA GLY A 266 -13.13 -22.16 14.97
C GLY A 266 -13.39 -23.63 15.20
N SER A 267 -12.44 -24.46 14.77
CA SER A 267 -12.45 -25.93 14.94
C SER A 267 -11.79 -26.33 16.24
N GLU A 268 -12.39 -27.26 16.98
CA GLU A 268 -11.78 -27.89 18.17
C GLU A 268 -10.43 -28.55 17.80
N GLU A 269 -10.33 -29.10 16.60
CA GLU A 269 -9.11 -29.73 16.13
C GLU A 269 -7.99 -28.70 15.87
N LEU A 270 -8.31 -27.54 15.28
CA LEU A 270 -7.33 -26.46 15.14
C LEU A 270 -6.86 -25.92 16.50
N GLN A 271 -7.78 -25.80 17.45
CA GLN A 271 -7.42 -25.43 18.84
C GLN A 271 -6.49 -26.48 19.48
N ARG A 272 -6.76 -27.76 19.30
CA ARG A 272 -5.92 -28.86 19.80
C ARG A 272 -4.51 -28.80 19.17
N LEU A 273 -4.43 -28.60 17.85
CA LEU A 273 -3.15 -28.46 17.15
C LEU A 273 -2.34 -27.27 17.65
N ALA A 274 -3.00 -26.14 17.89
CA ALA A 274 -2.36 -24.98 18.48
C ALA A 274 -1.81 -25.26 19.89
N GLY A 275 -2.57 -25.93 20.74
CA GLY A 275 -2.10 -26.36 22.06
C GLY A 275 -0.85 -27.25 21.97
N VAL A 276 -0.86 -28.25 21.08
CA VAL A 276 0.29 -29.13 20.84
C VAL A 276 1.51 -28.29 20.38
N ALA A 277 1.30 -27.32 19.50
CA ALA A 277 2.38 -26.48 19.02
C ALA A 277 2.94 -25.57 20.12
N GLN A 278 2.08 -24.97 20.95
CA GLN A 278 2.51 -24.17 22.09
C GLN A 278 3.40 -24.95 23.05
N GLU A 279 3.00 -26.18 23.40
CA GLU A 279 3.79 -27.05 24.27
C GLU A 279 5.10 -27.49 23.59
N ARG A 280 5.04 -27.92 22.33
CA ARG A 280 6.20 -28.44 21.59
C ARG A 280 7.29 -27.40 21.38
N PHE A 281 6.91 -26.16 21.12
CA PHE A 281 7.83 -25.07 20.80
C PHE A 281 8.06 -24.10 21.96
N ASP A 282 7.38 -24.29 23.09
CA ASP A 282 7.43 -23.43 24.29
C ASP A 282 7.20 -21.95 23.91
N VAL A 283 6.12 -21.64 23.18
CA VAL A 283 5.76 -20.29 22.73
C VAL A 283 4.48 -19.78 23.41
N ASP A 284 4.35 -18.45 23.49
CA ASP A 284 3.19 -17.81 24.11
C ASP A 284 1.88 -18.07 23.36
N VAL A 285 1.94 -18.13 22.01
CA VAL A 285 0.79 -18.31 21.12
C VAL A 285 1.16 -19.18 19.93
N ALA A 286 0.31 -20.15 19.62
CA ALA A 286 0.26 -20.81 18.32
C ALA A 286 -1.15 -20.66 17.77
N VAL A 287 -1.29 -20.34 16.48
CA VAL A 287 -2.59 -20.02 15.91
C VAL A 287 -2.62 -20.26 14.40
N VAL A 288 -3.78 -20.64 13.88
CA VAL A 288 -4.08 -20.60 12.46
C VAL A 288 -4.63 -19.23 12.13
N SER A 289 -4.07 -18.60 11.11
CA SER A 289 -4.57 -17.37 10.53
C SER A 289 -5.00 -17.59 9.08
N LEU A 290 -6.04 -16.91 8.68
CA LEU A 290 -6.60 -16.95 7.33
C LEU A 290 -6.62 -15.54 6.76
N LEU A 291 -6.20 -15.40 5.53
CA LEU A 291 -6.19 -14.12 4.82
C LEU A 291 -7.47 -14.00 3.99
N ASP A 292 -8.23 -12.93 4.21
CA ASP A 292 -9.44 -12.63 3.46
C ASP A 292 -9.47 -11.13 3.14
N GLY A 293 -9.27 -10.83 1.87
CA GLY A 293 -9.16 -9.46 1.40
C GLY A 293 -8.05 -8.67 2.10
N ASP A 294 -8.44 -7.58 2.75
CA ASP A 294 -7.57 -6.66 3.49
C ASP A 294 -7.35 -7.04 4.96
N ARG A 295 -7.86 -8.19 5.40
CA ARG A 295 -7.78 -8.61 6.80
C ARG A 295 -7.20 -10.01 6.96
N LEU A 296 -6.49 -10.16 8.07
CA LEU A 296 -6.10 -11.44 8.60
C LEU A 296 -7.04 -11.80 9.76
N TRP A 297 -7.59 -13.00 9.70
CA TRP A 297 -8.48 -13.57 10.71
C TRP A 297 -7.79 -14.71 11.43
N TYR A 298 -7.91 -14.73 12.74
CA TYR A 298 -7.43 -15.87 13.52
C TYR A 298 -8.56 -16.90 13.65
N ALA A 299 -8.29 -18.12 13.16
CA ALA A 299 -9.27 -19.22 13.09
C ALA A 299 -9.62 -19.83 14.45
N MET A 300 -9.22 -19.19 15.53
CA MET A 300 -9.53 -19.58 16.91
C MET A 300 -9.44 -18.39 17.85
N ASN A 301 -10.22 -18.44 18.93
CA ASN A 301 -10.14 -17.43 19.98
C ASN A 301 -8.86 -17.62 20.81
N THR A 302 -8.13 -16.55 20.99
CA THR A 302 -7.02 -16.48 21.94
C THR A 302 -7.16 -15.17 22.74
N ASP A 303 -6.96 -15.26 24.05
CA ASP A 303 -7.02 -14.08 24.93
C ASP A 303 -5.86 -13.10 24.70
N ARG A 304 -4.92 -13.45 23.81
CA ARG A 304 -3.67 -12.72 23.61
C ARG A 304 -3.58 -11.99 22.27
N LEU A 305 -4.47 -12.31 21.32
CA LEU A 305 -4.54 -11.68 20.02
C LEU A 305 -5.94 -11.12 19.77
N PRO A 306 -6.07 -10.00 19.06
CA PRO A 306 -7.37 -9.55 18.57
C PRO A 306 -7.95 -10.60 17.60
N PHE A 307 -9.26 -10.65 17.44
CA PHE A 307 -9.93 -11.62 16.58
C PHE A 307 -9.51 -11.50 15.09
N SER A 308 -9.26 -10.30 14.65
CA SER A 308 -8.69 -10.03 13.34
C SER A 308 -7.80 -8.79 13.37
N ILE A 309 -6.88 -8.70 12.44
CA ILE A 309 -6.02 -7.54 12.23
C ILE A 309 -6.02 -7.15 10.76
N PRO A 310 -5.73 -5.89 10.44
CA PRO A 310 -5.45 -5.49 9.06
C PRO A 310 -4.31 -6.35 8.49
N ARG A 311 -4.45 -6.77 7.24
CA ARG A 311 -3.47 -7.59 6.50
C ARG A 311 -2.06 -6.99 6.57
N ASP A 312 -1.99 -5.71 6.45
CA ASP A 312 -0.82 -4.86 6.32
C ASP A 312 0.09 -4.82 7.55
N ILE A 313 -0.45 -5.06 8.76
CA ILE A 313 0.36 -5.19 9.98
C ILE A 313 0.62 -6.66 10.35
N ALA A 314 0.08 -7.60 9.57
CA ALA A 314 0.15 -9.02 9.86
C ALA A 314 1.46 -9.64 9.35
N TYR A 315 2.27 -10.23 10.23
CA TYR A 315 3.45 -11.02 9.82
C TYR A 315 3.08 -12.18 8.89
N CYS A 316 1.90 -12.75 9.11
CA CYS A 316 1.36 -13.86 8.32
C CYS A 316 1.12 -13.49 6.84
N ALA A 317 0.80 -12.23 6.54
CA ALA A 317 0.62 -11.78 5.17
C ALA A 317 1.90 -11.95 4.34
N THR A 318 3.07 -11.65 4.93
CA THR A 318 4.38 -11.86 4.28
C THR A 318 4.62 -13.34 3.94
N VAL A 319 4.17 -14.27 4.80
CA VAL A 319 4.29 -15.72 4.57
C VAL A 319 3.41 -16.16 3.40
N VAL A 320 2.15 -15.70 3.38
CA VAL A 320 1.20 -16.02 2.31
C VAL A 320 1.65 -15.46 0.97
N GLU A 321 2.16 -14.22 0.95
CA GLU A 321 2.62 -13.56 -0.28
C GLU A 321 3.89 -14.18 -0.86
N ALA A 322 4.80 -14.64 0.01
CA ALA A 322 6.02 -15.31 -0.41
C ALA A 322 5.80 -16.79 -0.73
N ASP A 323 4.69 -17.37 -0.28
CA ASP A 323 4.43 -18.82 -0.26
C ASP A 323 5.61 -19.60 0.31
N ASP A 324 6.21 -19.07 1.37
CA ASP A 324 7.41 -19.64 2.01
C ASP A 324 7.37 -19.41 3.52
N ALA A 325 8.04 -20.30 4.24
CA ALA A 325 8.15 -20.22 5.68
C ALA A 325 8.99 -19.00 6.12
N LEU A 326 8.58 -18.37 7.21
CA LEU A 326 9.24 -17.19 7.74
C LEU A 326 9.55 -17.38 9.23
N VAL A 327 10.78 -17.02 9.64
CA VAL A 327 11.15 -16.86 11.05
C VAL A 327 11.67 -15.46 11.28
N VAL A 328 11.09 -14.77 12.26
CA VAL A 328 11.50 -13.44 12.72
C VAL A 328 11.96 -13.56 14.17
N PRO A 329 13.26 -13.62 14.43
CA PRO A 329 13.83 -13.79 15.78
C PRO A 329 13.56 -12.62 16.72
N ASP A 330 13.52 -11.40 16.19
CA ASP A 330 13.34 -10.14 16.89
C ASP A 330 12.70 -9.14 15.92
N ALA A 331 11.37 -8.96 16.05
CA ALA A 331 10.60 -8.13 15.14
C ALA A 331 10.96 -6.64 15.23
N GLN A 332 11.41 -6.17 16.41
CA GLN A 332 11.84 -4.78 16.56
C GLN A 332 13.14 -4.49 15.81
N ARG A 333 13.97 -5.50 15.59
CA ARG A 333 15.23 -5.39 14.85
C ARG A 333 15.19 -5.88 13.42
N ASP A 334 14.12 -6.57 13.03
CA ASP A 334 13.93 -7.02 11.65
C ASP A 334 13.50 -5.82 10.79
N PRO A 335 14.26 -5.47 9.74
CA PRO A 335 13.93 -4.31 8.89
C PRO A 335 12.54 -4.35 8.26
N ARG A 336 11.94 -5.53 8.12
CA ARG A 336 10.59 -5.71 7.56
C ARG A 336 9.49 -5.33 8.55
N PHE A 337 9.77 -5.43 9.86
CA PHE A 337 8.76 -5.32 10.91
C PHE A 337 9.08 -4.29 11.99
N ALA A 338 10.25 -3.67 11.97
CA ALA A 338 10.62 -2.63 12.92
C ALA A 338 9.63 -1.47 12.87
N GLY A 339 9.00 -1.18 14.01
CA GLY A 339 7.94 -0.17 14.12
C GLY A 339 6.56 -0.61 13.63
N ASN A 340 6.36 -1.91 13.39
CA ASN A 340 5.06 -2.45 13.04
C ASN A 340 4.08 -2.30 14.22
N PRO A 341 2.89 -1.70 14.01
CA PRO A 341 1.90 -1.51 15.08
C PRO A 341 1.44 -2.80 15.76
N PHE A 342 1.56 -3.96 15.10
CA PHE A 342 1.23 -5.25 15.70
C PHE A 342 2.07 -5.54 16.95
N ILE A 343 3.34 -5.13 16.96
CA ILE A 343 4.23 -5.26 18.13
C ILE A 343 3.65 -4.46 19.31
N ASP A 344 3.26 -3.20 19.05
CA ASP A 344 2.71 -2.32 20.10
C ASP A 344 1.36 -2.81 20.64
N ILE A 345 0.54 -3.43 19.78
CA ILE A 345 -0.78 -3.96 20.14
C ILE A 345 -0.66 -5.25 20.96
N THR A 346 0.26 -6.14 20.59
CA THR A 346 0.30 -7.51 21.13
C THR A 346 1.51 -7.79 22.02
N GLY A 347 2.58 -7.01 21.87
CA GLY A 347 3.87 -7.24 22.51
C GLY A 347 4.63 -8.46 21.95
N MET A 348 4.27 -8.94 20.74
CA MET A 348 4.88 -10.14 20.15
C MET A 348 6.13 -9.76 19.36
N ASP A 349 7.30 -10.08 19.90
CA ASP A 349 8.61 -9.79 19.32
C ASP A 349 9.18 -10.94 18.47
N PHE A 350 8.73 -12.17 18.68
CA PHE A 350 9.11 -13.34 17.90
C PHE A 350 7.94 -13.82 17.05
N TYR A 351 8.25 -14.23 15.83
CA TYR A 351 7.29 -14.86 14.91
C TYR A 351 7.96 -16.02 14.16
N ALA A 352 7.21 -17.13 13.98
CA ALA A 352 7.53 -18.16 13.01
C ALA A 352 6.23 -18.62 12.35
N GLY A 353 6.19 -18.64 11.02
CA GLY A 353 5.00 -19.01 10.25
C GLY A 353 5.31 -19.97 9.11
N TYR A 354 4.37 -20.86 8.84
CA TYR A 354 4.36 -21.77 7.71
C TYR A 354 3.07 -21.57 6.90
N PRO A 355 3.13 -21.44 5.55
CA PRO A 355 1.95 -21.20 4.73
C PRO A 355 0.99 -22.38 4.79
N LEU A 356 -0.31 -22.08 4.69
CA LEU A 356 -1.40 -23.04 4.58
C LEU A 356 -2.08 -22.87 3.23
N HIS A 357 -2.41 -23.98 2.57
CA HIS A 357 -2.93 -24.00 1.21
C HIS A 357 -4.36 -24.54 1.16
N SER A 358 -5.13 -24.00 0.23
CA SER A 358 -6.45 -24.52 -0.15
C SER A 358 -6.31 -25.87 -0.85
N SER A 359 -7.45 -26.51 -1.13
CA SER A 359 -7.50 -27.73 -1.96
C SER A 359 -6.92 -27.54 -3.37
N ASP A 360 -6.97 -26.30 -3.89
CA ASP A 360 -6.44 -25.93 -5.20
C ASP A 360 -4.94 -25.60 -5.16
N GLY A 361 -4.30 -25.66 -4.00
CA GLY A 361 -2.87 -25.43 -3.80
C GLY A 361 -2.48 -23.97 -3.63
N GLU A 362 -3.43 -23.09 -3.44
CA GLU A 362 -3.17 -21.67 -3.24
C GLU A 362 -2.94 -21.30 -1.77
N PRO A 363 -1.99 -20.43 -1.43
CA PRO A 363 -1.72 -20.05 -0.05
C PRO A 363 -2.86 -19.17 0.51
N ILE A 364 -3.59 -19.66 1.52
CA ILE A 364 -4.78 -19.03 2.10
C ILE A 364 -4.57 -18.49 3.51
N GLY A 365 -3.46 -18.80 4.12
CA GLY A 365 -3.20 -18.42 5.50
C GLY A 365 -1.89 -18.97 6.03
N THR A 366 -1.74 -19.01 7.35
CA THR A 366 -0.54 -19.55 8.01
C THR A 366 -0.87 -20.31 9.27
N PHE A 367 -0.06 -21.32 9.58
CA PHE A 367 0.10 -21.78 10.93
C PHE A 367 1.28 -21.04 11.55
N CYS A 368 1.03 -20.23 12.58
CA CYS A 368 2.06 -19.36 13.13
C CYS A 368 2.24 -19.50 14.64
N LEU A 369 3.48 -19.24 15.06
CA LEU A 369 3.96 -19.22 16.44
C LEU A 369 4.37 -17.78 16.77
N LEU A 370 3.99 -17.31 17.95
CA LEU A 370 4.30 -15.96 18.43
C LEU A 370 4.77 -16.02 19.89
N ASP A 371 5.75 -15.19 20.23
CA ASP A 371 6.26 -15.07 21.60
C ASP A 371 6.63 -13.61 21.88
N ARG A 372 6.38 -13.16 23.10
CA ARG A 372 6.81 -11.84 23.55
C ARG A 372 8.31 -11.75 23.78
N ARG A 373 8.97 -12.88 23.94
CA ARG A 373 10.43 -12.97 24.07
C ARG A 373 11.05 -13.13 22.68
N THR A 374 12.11 -12.40 22.41
CA THR A 374 12.96 -12.67 21.24
C THR A 374 13.56 -14.08 21.35
N ARG A 375 13.69 -14.77 20.23
CA ARG A 375 14.17 -16.14 20.18
C ARG A 375 15.17 -16.36 19.05
N ALA A 376 16.07 -17.33 19.20
CA ALA A 376 16.93 -17.71 18.10
C ALA A 376 16.10 -18.34 16.95
N ALA A 377 16.46 -18.10 15.70
CA ALA A 377 15.78 -18.70 14.57
C ALA A 377 15.78 -20.25 14.64
N SER A 378 16.84 -20.83 15.19
CA SER A 378 16.97 -22.27 15.39
C SER A 378 16.10 -22.86 16.51
N SER A 379 15.42 -22.04 17.30
CA SER A 379 14.53 -22.49 18.39
C SER A 379 13.25 -23.15 17.88
N VAL A 380 12.89 -22.93 16.63
CA VAL A 380 11.75 -23.57 15.96
C VAL A 380 12.25 -24.41 14.81
N PRO A 381 12.35 -25.75 14.97
CA PRO A 381 12.60 -26.67 13.86
C PRO A 381 11.46 -26.60 12.83
N MET A 382 11.77 -26.09 11.64
CA MET A 382 10.77 -25.85 10.59
C MET A 382 10.05 -27.12 10.13
N GLU A 383 10.74 -28.28 10.17
CA GLU A 383 10.12 -29.57 9.89
C GLU A 383 8.95 -29.88 10.82
N GLY A 384 9.12 -29.59 12.12
CA GLY A 384 8.07 -29.77 13.12
C GLY A 384 6.90 -28.79 12.96
N LEU A 385 7.17 -27.55 12.56
CA LEU A 385 6.13 -26.56 12.27
C LEU A 385 5.35 -26.96 11.01
N ARG A 386 6.05 -27.39 9.96
CA ARG A 386 5.45 -27.91 8.72
C ARG A 386 4.52 -29.09 8.99
N GLU A 387 4.95 -30.06 9.83
CA GLU A 387 4.14 -31.22 10.18
C GLU A 387 2.77 -30.81 10.76
N ILE A 388 2.75 -29.84 11.68
CA ILE A 388 1.52 -29.35 12.29
C ILE A 388 0.70 -28.53 11.28
N ALA A 389 1.36 -27.72 10.44
CA ALA A 389 0.70 -26.95 9.40
C ALA A 389 -0.06 -27.84 8.41
N LEU A 390 0.53 -28.95 7.96
CA LEU A 390 -0.13 -29.93 7.07
C LEU A 390 -1.35 -30.62 7.73
N GLN A 391 -1.31 -30.82 9.06
CA GLN A 391 -2.48 -31.30 9.78
C GLN A 391 -3.58 -30.25 9.82
N ALA A 392 -3.23 -28.96 10.03
CA ALA A 392 -4.17 -27.87 9.98
C ALA A 392 -4.80 -27.68 8.60
N GLU A 393 -4.03 -27.81 7.51
CA GLU A 393 -4.57 -27.82 6.13
C GLU A 393 -5.58 -28.94 5.93
N THR A 394 -5.29 -30.13 6.44
CA THR A 394 -6.21 -31.25 6.35
C THR A 394 -7.53 -30.99 7.04
N GLU A 395 -7.52 -30.27 8.16
CA GLU A 395 -8.71 -29.87 8.86
C GLU A 395 -9.45 -28.76 8.11
N LEU A 396 -8.75 -27.75 7.61
CA LEU A 396 -9.35 -26.65 6.85
C LEU A 396 -10.09 -27.12 5.60
N ARG A 397 -9.52 -28.09 4.87
CA ARG A 397 -10.16 -28.65 3.66
C ARG A 397 -11.53 -29.29 3.91
N ARG A 398 -11.86 -29.66 5.16
CA ARG A 398 -13.21 -30.18 5.51
C ARG A 398 -14.28 -29.11 5.44
N TYR A 399 -13.90 -27.84 5.46
CA TYR A 399 -14.81 -26.69 5.43
C TYR A 399 -14.85 -25.99 4.07
N GLU A 400 -14.02 -26.40 3.11
CA GLU A 400 -14.04 -25.89 1.73
C GLU A 400 -15.19 -26.48 0.90
N THR A 401 -15.78 -27.58 1.32
CA THR A 401 -16.93 -28.24 0.67
C THR A 401 -18.24 -27.78 1.32
#